data_223a1f7e44a7dfbc9633d49cd6e97b72
#
_entry.id   223a1f7e44a7dfbc9633d49cd6e97b72
#
_cell.length_a   1.000
_cell.length_b   1.000
_cell.length_c   1.000
_cell.angle_alpha   90.00
_cell.angle_beta   90.00
_cell.angle_gamma   90.00
#
_symmetry.space_group_name_H-M   'P 1'
#
loop_
_entity.id
_entity.type
_entity.pdbx_description
1 polymer ?
#
loop_
_entity_poly.entity_id
_entity_poly.type
_entity_poly.pdbx_seq_one_letter_code
_entity_poly.pdbx_strand_id
1 'polypeptide(L)'
;LFAFELALAKETVSEAECKRLVSALLKMPEAVKYVIETTEEKCKYVATKLITTDSLLYIGRGLDYALSMEGSLKLKEVSYIHSESYAAGELKHGTISLIEDGMPVISVATQSDLIAKTISNIVEVKSRGAMNILVCSEACARTLEDGIADYVIKVPQTDELLMPISAVVP
;
A
#
# COMPACT_ATOMS: atom_id res chain seq x y z
N LEU A 1 -2.60 18.96 -10.82
CA LEU A 1 -2.81 20.42 -10.94
C LEU A 1 -4.14 20.73 -11.63
N PHE A 2 -4.43 20.16 -12.81
CA PHE A 2 -5.71 20.42 -13.52
C PHE A 2 -6.95 20.13 -12.66
N ALA A 3 -6.93 19.07 -11.85
CA ALA A 3 -8.02 18.78 -10.91
C ALA A 3 -8.23 19.91 -9.87
N PHE A 4 -7.15 20.54 -9.42
CA PHE A 4 -7.23 21.67 -8.48
C PHE A 4 -7.84 22.92 -9.13
N GLU A 5 -7.42 23.22 -10.35
CA GLU A 5 -8.02 24.33 -11.12
C GLU A 5 -9.51 24.11 -11.36
N LEU A 6 -9.89 22.88 -11.74
CA LEU A 6 -11.28 22.53 -11.94
C LEU A 6 -12.11 22.57 -10.65
N ALA A 7 -11.53 22.14 -9.53
CA ALA A 7 -12.19 22.18 -8.23
C ALA A 7 -12.41 23.61 -7.75
N LEU A 8 -11.43 24.52 -7.96
CA LEU A 8 -11.57 25.94 -7.69
C LEU A 8 -12.65 26.58 -8.59
N ALA A 9 -12.60 26.32 -9.89
CA ALA A 9 -13.58 26.87 -10.85
C ALA A 9 -15.00 26.41 -10.56
N LYS A 10 -15.17 25.22 -9.96
CA LYS A 10 -16.48 24.67 -9.54
C LYS A 10 -16.83 24.98 -8.09
N GLU A 11 -16.01 25.73 -7.40
CA GLU A 11 -16.18 26.08 -5.97
C GLU A 11 -16.38 24.85 -5.06
N THR A 12 -15.86 23.69 -5.45
CA THR A 12 -15.94 22.45 -4.64
C THR A 12 -14.84 22.36 -3.60
N VAL A 13 -13.80 23.18 -3.73
CA VAL A 13 -12.67 23.28 -2.79
C VAL A 13 -12.35 24.76 -2.56
N SER A 14 -12.07 25.14 -1.30
CA SER A 14 -11.66 26.50 -0.98
C SER A 14 -10.24 26.81 -1.50
N GLU A 15 -9.94 28.07 -1.73
CA GLU A 15 -8.57 28.51 -2.07
C GLU A 15 -7.53 28.09 -1.01
N ALA A 16 -7.90 28.14 0.27
CA ALA A 16 -7.02 27.74 1.37
C ALA A 16 -6.67 26.24 1.28
N GLU A 17 -7.65 25.40 1.03
CA GLU A 17 -7.46 23.97 0.88
C GLU A 17 -6.66 23.64 -0.40
N CYS A 18 -6.93 24.32 -1.50
CA CYS A 18 -6.15 24.18 -2.72
C CYS A 18 -4.67 24.53 -2.49
N LYS A 19 -4.39 25.66 -1.82
CA LYS A 19 -3.02 26.07 -1.46
C LYS A 19 -2.34 25.03 -0.55
N ARG A 20 -3.07 24.43 0.39
CA ARG A 20 -2.58 23.37 1.26
C ARG A 20 -2.15 22.13 0.44
N LEU A 21 -3.03 21.68 -0.46
CA LEU A 21 -2.78 20.52 -1.31
C LEU A 21 -1.62 20.74 -2.30
N VAL A 22 -1.53 21.95 -2.90
CA VAL A 22 -0.40 22.30 -3.77
C VAL A 22 0.90 22.31 -2.97
N SER A 23 0.90 22.85 -1.75
CA SER A 23 2.08 22.85 -0.88
C SER A 23 2.50 21.44 -0.49
N ALA A 24 1.54 20.53 -0.26
CA ALA A 24 1.83 19.11 -0.03
C ALA A 24 2.41 18.46 -1.28
N LEU A 25 1.83 18.70 -2.46
CA LEU A 25 2.31 18.15 -3.73
C LEU A 25 3.76 18.58 -4.06
N LEU A 26 4.13 19.82 -3.75
CA LEU A 26 5.49 20.33 -3.96
C LEU A 26 6.54 19.62 -3.09
N LYS A 27 6.14 18.99 -2.00
CA LYS A 27 7.02 18.18 -1.14
C LYS A 27 7.17 16.74 -1.59
N MET A 28 6.34 16.26 -2.53
CA MET A 28 6.35 14.87 -2.96
C MET A 28 7.66 14.38 -3.56
N PRO A 29 8.43 15.21 -4.34
CA PRO A 29 9.73 14.75 -4.84
C PRO A 29 10.70 14.35 -3.73
N GLU A 30 10.73 15.11 -2.62
CA GLU A 30 11.56 14.79 -1.45
C GLU A 30 11.06 13.52 -0.74
N ALA A 31 9.74 13.38 -0.60
CA ALA A 31 9.15 12.18 -0.01
C ALA A 31 9.47 10.92 -0.84
N VAL A 32 9.34 10.99 -2.17
CA VAL A 32 9.68 9.89 -3.08
C VAL A 32 11.17 9.55 -3.00
N LYS A 33 12.06 10.56 -3.01
CA LYS A 33 13.50 10.36 -2.85
C LYS A 33 13.80 9.64 -1.53
N TYR A 34 13.21 10.10 -0.43
CA TYR A 34 13.37 9.47 0.88
C TYR A 34 12.93 8.00 0.87
N VAL A 35 11.79 7.69 0.24
CA VAL A 35 11.33 6.29 0.13
C VAL A 35 12.35 5.45 -0.63
N ILE A 36 12.83 5.90 -1.80
CA ILE A 36 13.84 5.17 -2.58
C ILE A 36 15.06 4.87 -1.72
N GLU A 37 15.64 5.90 -1.07
CA GLU A 37 16.86 5.78 -0.29
C GLU A 37 16.71 4.88 0.96
N THR A 38 15.51 4.83 1.57
CA THR A 38 15.30 4.12 2.84
C THR A 38 14.70 2.73 2.69
N THR A 39 14.08 2.42 1.54
CA THR A 39 13.39 1.14 1.35
C THR A 39 14.09 0.19 0.37
N GLU A 40 15.00 0.67 -0.48
CA GLU A 40 15.63 -0.10 -1.56
C GLU A 40 16.21 -1.44 -1.07
N GLU A 41 17.05 -1.41 -0.03
CA GLU A 41 17.68 -2.63 0.49
C GLU A 41 16.68 -3.60 1.08
N LYS A 42 15.62 -3.08 1.70
CA LYS A 42 14.55 -3.91 2.25
C LYS A 42 13.70 -4.54 1.14
N CYS A 43 13.39 -3.78 0.10
CA CYS A 43 12.69 -4.30 -1.07
C CYS A 43 13.51 -5.38 -1.77
N LYS A 44 14.82 -5.17 -1.96
CA LYS A 44 15.73 -6.20 -2.49
C LYS A 44 15.69 -7.47 -1.64
N TYR A 45 15.77 -7.32 -0.32
CA TYR A 45 15.71 -8.46 0.58
C TYR A 45 14.38 -9.22 0.48
N VAL A 46 13.25 -8.49 0.48
CA VAL A 46 11.91 -9.09 0.32
C VAL A 46 11.79 -9.78 -1.03
N ALA A 47 12.30 -9.17 -2.11
CA ALA A 47 12.31 -9.78 -3.44
C ALA A 47 13.03 -11.14 -3.46
N THR A 48 14.08 -11.35 -2.64
CA THR A 48 14.73 -12.66 -2.53
C THR A 48 13.81 -13.76 -1.98
N LYS A 49 12.78 -13.38 -1.23
CA LYS A 49 11.78 -14.31 -0.68
C LYS A 49 10.72 -14.71 -1.71
N LEU A 50 10.62 -13.95 -2.80
CA LEU A 50 9.65 -14.16 -3.85
C LEU A 50 10.20 -14.90 -5.08
N ILE A 51 11.50 -15.23 -5.11
CA ILE A 51 12.17 -15.84 -6.28
C ILE A 51 11.49 -17.16 -6.72
N THR A 52 11.00 -17.96 -5.79
CA THR A 52 10.34 -19.25 -6.06
C THR A 52 8.82 -19.16 -6.00
N THR A 53 8.28 -17.95 -5.97
CA THR A 53 6.84 -17.73 -5.87
C THR A 53 6.20 -17.76 -7.25
N ASP A 54 5.21 -18.62 -7.44
CA ASP A 54 4.42 -18.69 -8.68
C ASP A 54 3.24 -17.71 -8.67
N SER A 55 2.69 -17.43 -7.50
CA SER A 55 1.55 -16.54 -7.32
C SER A 55 1.56 -15.81 -5.99
N LEU A 56 0.99 -14.61 -5.95
CA LEU A 56 0.79 -13.84 -4.73
C LEU A 56 -0.45 -12.95 -4.80
N LEU A 57 -0.90 -12.48 -3.65
CA LEU A 57 -2.04 -11.58 -3.56
C LEU A 57 -1.60 -10.20 -3.08
N TYR A 58 -2.27 -9.17 -3.61
CA TYR A 58 -2.26 -7.82 -3.06
C TYR A 58 -3.58 -7.54 -2.37
N ILE A 59 -3.54 -6.87 -1.23
CA ILE A 59 -4.74 -6.45 -0.50
C ILE A 59 -4.62 -5.01 -0.01
N GLY A 60 -5.73 -4.28 -0.07
CA GLY A 60 -5.83 -2.92 0.43
C GLY A 60 -7.28 -2.48 0.59
N ARG A 61 -7.47 -1.28 1.14
CA ARG A 61 -8.80 -0.66 1.28
C ARG A 61 -8.78 0.76 0.72
N GLY A 62 -9.88 1.22 0.13
CA GLY A 62 -9.97 2.56 -0.41
C GLY A 62 -8.89 2.84 -1.47
N LEU A 63 -8.11 3.90 -1.30
CA LEU A 63 -6.99 4.24 -2.20
C LEU A 63 -5.89 3.17 -2.18
N ASP A 64 -5.66 2.52 -1.04
CA ASP A 64 -4.69 1.43 -0.93
C ASP A 64 -5.08 0.21 -1.76
N TYR A 65 -6.38 -0.04 -1.99
CA TYR A 65 -6.82 -1.06 -2.94
C TYR A 65 -6.49 -0.69 -4.39
N ALA A 66 -6.74 0.57 -4.78
CA ALA A 66 -6.37 1.05 -6.11
C ALA A 66 -4.85 0.94 -6.33
N LEU A 67 -4.06 1.29 -5.32
CA LEU A 67 -2.60 1.13 -5.34
C LEU A 67 -2.19 -0.35 -5.44
N SER A 68 -2.88 -1.23 -4.71
CA SER A 68 -2.65 -2.68 -4.77
C SER A 68 -2.90 -3.25 -6.18
N MET A 69 -3.88 -2.73 -6.91
CA MET A 69 -4.12 -3.11 -8.31
C MET A 69 -2.95 -2.71 -9.21
N GLU A 70 -2.42 -1.50 -9.04
CA GLU A 70 -1.23 -1.04 -9.78
C GLU A 70 0.01 -1.86 -9.43
N GLY A 71 0.24 -2.13 -8.14
CA GLY A 71 1.35 -2.98 -7.69
C GLY A 71 1.28 -4.38 -8.29
N SER A 72 0.11 -5.00 -8.29
CA SER A 72 -0.12 -6.30 -8.94
C SER A 72 0.16 -6.25 -10.44
N LEU A 73 -0.27 -5.20 -11.13
CA LEU A 73 0.01 -5.02 -12.56
C LEU A 73 1.52 -4.91 -12.80
N LYS A 74 2.24 -4.05 -12.07
CA LYS A 74 3.68 -3.84 -12.23
C LYS A 74 4.47 -5.12 -11.93
N LEU A 75 4.09 -5.85 -10.90
CA LEU A 75 4.74 -7.12 -10.59
C LEU A 75 4.62 -8.11 -11.75
N LYS A 76 3.42 -8.26 -12.33
CA LYS A 76 3.21 -9.13 -13.50
C LYS A 76 4.06 -8.69 -14.70
N GLU A 77 4.15 -7.38 -14.96
CA GLU A 77 4.93 -6.84 -16.08
C GLU A 77 6.43 -7.13 -15.97
N VAL A 78 7.00 -7.07 -14.75
CA VAL A 78 8.45 -7.17 -14.57
C VAL A 78 8.94 -8.57 -14.17
N SER A 79 8.12 -9.37 -13.47
CA SER A 79 8.54 -10.65 -12.90
C SER A 79 7.85 -11.87 -13.52
N TYR A 80 6.73 -11.68 -14.22
CA TYR A 80 5.83 -12.73 -14.71
C TYR A 80 5.19 -13.58 -13.60
N ILE A 81 5.36 -13.22 -12.33
CA ILE A 81 4.65 -13.84 -11.21
C ILE A 81 3.16 -13.55 -11.35
N HIS A 82 2.32 -14.57 -11.27
CA HIS A 82 0.87 -14.36 -11.25
C HIS A 82 0.49 -13.58 -9.98
N SER A 83 -0.25 -12.50 -10.14
CA SER A 83 -0.73 -11.74 -8.99
C SER A 83 -2.12 -11.19 -9.21
N GLU A 84 -2.89 -11.18 -8.14
CA GLU A 84 -4.23 -10.60 -8.12
C GLU A 84 -4.34 -9.60 -6.95
N SER A 85 -5.20 -8.60 -7.13
CA SER A 85 -5.47 -7.61 -6.09
C SER A 85 -6.93 -7.71 -5.65
N TYR A 86 -7.14 -7.75 -4.33
CA TYR A 86 -8.46 -7.81 -3.75
C TYR A 86 -8.69 -6.66 -2.75
N ALA A 87 -9.91 -6.15 -2.74
CA ALA A 87 -10.33 -5.29 -1.64
C ALA A 87 -10.31 -6.11 -0.35
N ALA A 88 -9.49 -5.69 0.63
CA ALA A 88 -9.25 -6.48 1.84
C ALA A 88 -10.54 -6.86 2.59
N GLY A 89 -11.59 -6.02 2.51
CA GLY A 89 -12.89 -6.32 3.10
C GLY A 89 -13.66 -7.45 2.42
N GLU A 90 -13.36 -7.73 1.14
CA GLU A 90 -14.06 -8.72 0.34
C GLU A 90 -13.43 -10.13 0.41
N LEU A 91 -12.24 -10.25 1.02
CA LEU A 91 -11.54 -11.54 1.12
C LEU A 91 -12.42 -12.65 1.72
N LYS A 92 -13.23 -12.30 2.74
CA LYS A 92 -14.12 -13.26 3.45
C LYS A 92 -15.20 -13.87 2.57
N HIS A 93 -15.51 -13.24 1.45
CA HIS A 93 -16.57 -13.68 0.55
C HIS A 93 -16.13 -14.79 -0.44
N GLY A 94 -14.95 -15.37 -0.23
CA GLY A 94 -14.51 -16.54 -1.01
C GLY A 94 -13.00 -16.58 -1.25
N THR A 95 -12.40 -15.47 -1.70
CA THR A 95 -11.00 -15.43 -2.17
C THR A 95 -9.97 -15.73 -1.08
N ILE A 96 -10.32 -15.58 0.18
CA ILE A 96 -9.47 -15.99 1.31
C ILE A 96 -9.14 -17.50 1.30
N SER A 97 -9.95 -18.33 0.61
CA SER A 97 -9.69 -19.76 0.44
C SER A 97 -8.49 -20.06 -0.47
N LEU A 98 -8.03 -19.07 -1.25
CA LEU A 98 -6.84 -19.19 -2.09
C LEU A 98 -5.54 -19.06 -1.28
N ILE A 99 -5.63 -18.62 -0.02
CA ILE A 99 -4.44 -18.42 0.82
C ILE A 99 -4.01 -19.77 1.38
N GLU A 100 -2.82 -20.19 0.97
CA GLU A 100 -2.13 -21.37 1.43
C GLU A 100 -0.95 -21.00 2.34
N ASP A 101 -0.44 -21.99 3.08
CA ASP A 101 0.71 -21.79 3.97
C ASP A 101 1.95 -21.33 3.19
N GLY A 102 2.57 -20.23 3.64
CA GLY A 102 3.69 -19.58 2.99
C GLY A 102 3.35 -18.73 1.77
N MET A 103 2.09 -18.66 1.32
CA MET A 103 1.70 -17.81 0.19
C MET A 103 1.95 -16.33 0.50
N PRO A 104 2.69 -15.59 -0.37
CA PRO A 104 2.93 -14.17 -0.14
C PRO A 104 1.65 -13.35 -0.32
N VAL A 105 1.40 -12.46 0.65
CA VAL A 105 0.34 -11.46 0.57
C VAL A 105 0.94 -10.09 0.84
N ILE A 106 0.90 -9.21 -0.16
CA ILE A 106 1.33 -7.82 -0.04
C ILE A 106 0.12 -6.98 0.39
N SER A 107 0.22 -6.46 1.60
CA SER A 107 -0.82 -5.62 2.21
C SER A 107 -0.43 -4.16 2.17
N VAL A 108 -1.34 -3.29 1.77
CA VAL A 108 -1.12 -1.84 1.78
C VAL A 108 -2.03 -1.20 2.83
N ALA A 109 -1.44 -0.42 3.76
CA ALA A 109 -2.13 0.21 4.89
C ALA A 109 -1.61 1.64 5.13
N THR A 110 -2.04 2.59 4.30
CA THR A 110 -1.61 3.99 4.38
C THR A 110 -2.73 4.96 4.75
N GLN A 111 -4.00 4.56 4.57
CA GLN A 111 -5.17 5.38 4.85
C GLN A 111 -5.51 5.34 6.34
N SER A 112 -5.33 6.47 7.06
CA SER A 112 -5.43 6.54 8.52
C SER A 112 -6.75 5.99 9.08
N ASP A 113 -7.87 6.31 8.45
CA ASP A 113 -9.21 5.88 8.88
C ASP A 113 -9.49 4.39 8.64
N LEU A 114 -8.67 3.72 7.83
CA LEU A 114 -8.85 2.33 7.43
C LEU A 114 -7.81 1.38 8.03
N ILE A 115 -6.78 1.90 8.69
CA ILE A 115 -5.66 1.11 9.25
C ILE A 115 -6.17 -0.05 10.11
N ALA A 116 -7.02 0.22 11.09
CA ALA A 116 -7.51 -0.82 12.01
C ALA A 116 -8.25 -1.96 11.27
N LYS A 117 -9.03 -1.60 10.26
CA LYS A 117 -9.75 -2.58 9.44
C LYS A 117 -8.81 -3.39 8.54
N THR A 118 -7.79 -2.73 7.99
CA THR A 118 -6.78 -3.39 7.17
C THR A 118 -5.93 -4.34 8.02
N ILE A 119 -5.51 -3.92 9.21
CA ILE A 119 -4.78 -4.78 10.16
C ILE A 119 -5.61 -6.03 10.52
N SER A 120 -6.91 -5.89 10.78
CA SER A 120 -7.78 -7.03 11.03
C SER A 120 -7.77 -8.03 9.86
N ASN A 121 -7.76 -7.56 8.61
CA ASN A 121 -7.65 -8.45 7.46
C ASN A 121 -6.24 -9.08 7.34
N ILE A 122 -5.18 -8.36 7.70
CA ILE A 122 -3.81 -8.90 7.73
C ILE A 122 -3.71 -10.06 8.73
N VAL A 123 -4.24 -9.86 9.94
CA VAL A 123 -4.28 -10.93 10.96
C VAL A 123 -5.02 -12.16 10.44
N GLU A 124 -6.10 -11.95 9.71
CA GLU A 124 -6.89 -13.05 9.15
C GLU A 124 -6.14 -13.83 8.07
N VAL A 125 -5.49 -13.14 7.11
CA VAL A 125 -4.70 -13.85 6.09
C VAL A 125 -3.49 -14.53 6.71
N LYS A 126 -2.87 -13.92 7.72
CA LYS A 126 -1.77 -14.52 8.46
C LYS A 126 -2.18 -15.75 9.26
N SER A 127 -3.39 -15.78 9.82
CA SER A 127 -3.91 -16.96 10.53
C SER A 127 -4.09 -18.18 9.62
N ARG A 128 -4.09 -17.98 8.31
CA ARG A 128 -4.11 -19.04 7.28
C ARG A 128 -2.73 -19.43 6.77
N GLY A 129 -1.67 -18.92 7.40
CA GLY A 129 -0.29 -19.24 7.04
C GLY A 129 0.33 -18.32 5.99
N ALA A 130 -0.33 -17.22 5.57
CA ALA A 130 0.25 -16.30 4.62
C ALA A 130 1.57 -15.68 5.12
N MET A 131 2.54 -15.53 4.23
CA MET A 131 3.70 -14.67 4.43
C MET A 131 3.29 -13.23 4.12
N ASN A 132 3.07 -12.41 5.14
CA ASN A 132 2.58 -11.05 4.96
C ASN A 132 3.71 -10.02 4.81
N ILE A 133 3.68 -9.27 3.70
CA ILE A 133 4.53 -8.12 3.40
C ILE A 133 3.66 -6.88 3.51
N LEU A 134 3.93 -6.03 4.49
CA LEU A 134 3.14 -4.84 4.75
C LEU A 134 3.84 -3.58 4.28
N VAL A 135 3.23 -2.86 3.35
CA VAL A 135 3.59 -1.49 2.98
C VAL A 135 2.66 -0.56 3.76
N CYS A 136 3.20 0.27 4.65
CA CYS A 136 2.37 1.11 5.50
C CYS A 136 3.00 2.47 5.77
N SER A 137 2.16 3.43 6.18
CA SER A 137 2.64 4.71 6.66
C SER A 137 3.42 4.56 7.98
N GLU A 138 4.32 5.49 8.27
CA GLU A 138 5.02 5.54 9.55
C GLU A 138 4.05 5.61 10.74
N ALA A 139 2.91 6.28 10.56
CA ALA A 139 1.87 6.35 11.60
C ALA A 139 1.27 4.97 11.87
N CYS A 140 0.94 4.22 10.82
CA CYS A 140 0.49 2.83 10.96
C CYS A 140 1.55 1.97 11.65
N ALA A 141 2.80 2.08 11.20
CA ALA A 141 3.90 1.26 11.73
C ALA A 141 4.12 1.42 13.24
N ARG A 142 3.75 2.57 13.83
CA ARG A 142 3.85 2.81 15.30
C ARG A 142 2.76 2.10 16.10
N THR A 143 1.68 1.71 15.46
CA THR A 143 0.52 1.04 16.09
C THR A 143 0.52 -0.47 15.87
N LEU A 144 1.50 -0.99 15.11
CA LEU A 144 1.59 -2.41 14.84
C LEU A 144 2.06 -3.17 16.08
N GLU A 145 1.35 -4.24 16.40
CA GLU A 145 1.82 -5.24 17.34
C GLU A 145 2.86 -6.16 16.68
N ASP A 146 3.75 -6.71 17.49
CA ASP A 146 4.77 -7.63 17.02
C ASP A 146 4.15 -8.87 16.35
N GLY A 147 4.70 -9.27 15.23
CA GLY A 147 4.28 -10.49 14.53
C GLY A 147 3.06 -10.34 13.62
N ILE A 148 2.45 -9.15 13.48
CA ILE A 148 1.34 -8.91 12.53
C ILE A 148 1.79 -9.13 11.08
N ALA A 149 2.97 -8.66 10.72
CA ALA A 149 3.54 -8.86 9.39
C ALA A 149 4.96 -9.46 9.48
N ASP A 150 5.34 -10.25 8.49
CA ASP A 150 6.68 -10.85 8.41
C ASP A 150 7.70 -9.81 7.96
N TYR A 151 7.28 -8.93 7.05
CA TYR A 151 8.09 -7.82 6.56
C TYR A 151 7.27 -6.54 6.55
N VAL A 152 7.86 -5.45 7.05
CA VAL A 152 7.20 -4.12 7.08
C VAL A 152 8.06 -3.13 6.31
N ILE A 153 7.52 -2.55 5.25
CA ILE A 153 8.11 -1.46 4.47
C ILE A 153 7.37 -0.18 4.85
N LYS A 154 8.12 0.79 5.37
CA LYS A 154 7.55 2.05 5.87
C LYS A 154 7.70 3.14 4.84
N VAL A 155 6.63 3.89 4.62
CA VAL A 155 6.64 5.11 3.81
C VAL A 155 6.33 6.34 4.67
N PRO A 156 6.89 7.51 4.37
CA PRO A 156 6.66 8.71 5.15
C PRO A 156 5.18 9.11 5.12
N GLN A 157 4.71 9.70 6.21
CA GLN A 157 3.36 10.25 6.23
C GLN A 157 3.29 11.51 5.38
N THR A 158 2.44 11.50 4.37
CA THR A 158 2.13 12.66 3.52
C THR A 158 0.64 13.00 3.64
N ASP A 159 0.16 13.93 2.80
CA ASP A 159 -1.29 14.13 2.67
C ASP A 159 -1.96 12.84 2.18
N GLU A 160 -3.13 12.49 2.73
CA GLU A 160 -3.80 11.21 2.42
C GLU A 160 -4.11 11.03 0.94
N LEU A 161 -4.46 12.11 0.23
CA LEU A 161 -4.68 12.07 -1.22
C LEU A 161 -3.40 11.82 -2.02
N LEU A 162 -2.24 12.13 -1.44
CA LEU A 162 -0.93 12.00 -2.06
C LEU A 162 -0.16 10.75 -1.59
N MET A 163 -0.65 10.07 -0.55
CA MET A 163 -0.04 8.83 -0.06
C MET A 163 0.24 7.79 -1.15
N PRO A 164 -0.65 7.58 -2.14
CA PRO A 164 -0.37 6.64 -3.23
C PRO A 164 0.90 6.94 -4.01
N ILE A 165 1.30 8.22 -4.13
CA ILE A 165 2.52 8.60 -4.86
C ILE A 165 3.79 8.10 -4.15
N SER A 166 3.84 8.13 -2.82
CA SER A 166 4.98 7.61 -2.06
C SER A 166 4.89 6.09 -1.84
N ALA A 167 3.68 5.56 -1.71
CA ALA A 167 3.47 4.15 -1.42
C ALA A 167 3.58 3.22 -2.65
N VAL A 168 3.55 3.78 -3.87
CA VAL A 168 3.80 3.01 -5.11
C VAL A 168 5.29 2.74 -5.36
N VAL A 169 6.19 3.46 -4.66
CA VAL A 169 7.64 3.41 -4.91
C VAL A 169 8.28 2.08 -4.46
N PRO A 170 7.96 1.55 -3.26
CA PRO A 170 8.50 0.25 -2.86
C PRO A 170 8.02 -0.89 -3.71
#